data_37703dfacf55e69c4f8651cf213de34e
#
_entry.id   37703dfacf55e69c4f8651cf213de34e
#
_cell.length_a   1.000
_cell.length_b   1.000
_cell.length_c   1.000
_cell.angle_alpha   90.00
_cell.angle_beta   90.00
_cell.angle_gamma   90.00
#
_symmetry.space_group_name_H-M   'P 1'
#
loop_
_entity.id
_entity.type
_entity.pdbx_description
1 polymer ?
#
loop_
_entity_poly.entity_id
_entity_poly.type
_entity_poly.pdbx_seq_one_letter_code
_entity_poly.pdbx_strand_id
1 'polypeptide(L)'
;MNYNSIIEDLIINENKYKTDKIIPLNNNKPIFSKADFEIIEGEPIYFEPDEYGRSNGGIALVSRNTMPLVIKKKLTYPNPYGWTKKLENKNLFERCHIIAYSLSARKTDRKNIFIGTSDLNTKTMMSIENRVKKQLKKHDVRILYRVTMKYKEDNQIPTGILIEAKSLDDSFGICEFCYNIQENVEFSYVDGTIISDNRPFKMVKKTINKILQLKQKKKENDNTTTDYVINRKNNEFHLYKSKCSKIQNVESKYLLETTTTKKDLEKADLVPCNKCII
;
A
#
# COMPACT_ATOMS: atom_id res chain seq x y z
N MET A 1 -14.58 17.53 23.18
CA MET A 1 -14.68 17.54 21.72
C MET A 1 -15.46 16.32 21.28
N ASN A 2 -16.41 16.49 20.38
CA ASN A 2 -17.18 15.35 19.86
C ASN A 2 -16.24 14.47 19.01
N TYR A 3 -16.38 13.16 19.08
CA TYR A 3 -15.59 12.18 18.32
C TYR A 3 -15.54 12.48 16.81
N ASN A 4 -16.68 12.84 16.22
CA ASN A 4 -16.75 13.21 14.80
C ASN A 4 -15.96 14.49 14.49
N SER A 5 -15.98 15.49 15.38
CA SER A 5 -15.22 16.73 15.18
C SER A 5 -13.70 16.52 15.24
N ILE A 6 -13.24 15.53 16.00
CA ILE A 6 -11.82 15.14 16.01
C ILE A 6 -11.43 14.53 14.67
N ILE A 7 -12.27 13.65 14.12
CA ILE A 7 -12.00 13.01 12.81
C ILE A 7 -12.01 14.06 11.70
N GLU A 8 -12.95 15.01 11.74
CA GLU A 8 -12.98 16.12 10.77
C GLU A 8 -11.70 16.98 10.85
N ASP A 9 -11.24 17.31 12.05
CA ASP A 9 -9.96 18.04 12.24
C ASP A 9 -8.77 17.27 11.66
N LEU A 10 -8.71 15.95 11.86
CA LEU A 10 -7.65 15.11 11.27
C LEU A 10 -7.68 15.12 9.73
N ILE A 11 -8.86 15.18 9.12
CA ILE A 11 -9.02 15.20 7.67
C ILE A 11 -8.66 16.58 7.10
N ILE A 12 -9.16 17.64 7.72
CA ILE A 12 -8.93 19.02 7.25
C ILE A 12 -7.48 19.44 7.44
N ASN A 13 -6.90 19.11 8.61
CA ASN A 13 -5.55 19.48 9.02
C ASN A 13 -4.53 18.34 8.85
N GLU A 14 -4.68 17.49 7.83
CA GLU A 14 -3.85 16.30 7.59
C GLU A 14 -2.35 16.60 7.65
N ASN A 15 -1.90 17.75 7.11
CA ASN A 15 -0.48 18.13 7.07
C ASN A 15 0.15 18.29 8.47
N LYS A 16 -0.68 18.56 9.48
CA LYS A 16 -0.23 18.69 10.87
C LYS A 16 -0.02 17.33 11.55
N TYR A 17 -0.84 16.34 11.18
CA TYR A 17 -0.96 15.07 11.90
C TYR A 17 -0.40 13.87 11.15
N LYS A 18 -0.23 13.96 9.82
CA LYS A 18 0.13 12.80 8.98
C LYS A 18 1.52 12.20 9.25
N THR A 19 2.36 12.88 10.04
CA THR A 19 3.62 12.30 10.56
C THR A 19 3.35 11.10 11.45
N ASP A 20 2.25 11.13 12.18
CA ASP A 20 1.78 10.03 13.02
C ASP A 20 0.85 9.14 12.18
N LYS A 21 1.41 8.08 11.63
CA LYS A 21 0.69 7.16 10.72
C LYS A 21 -0.59 6.58 11.31
N ILE A 22 -0.64 6.45 12.64
CA ILE A 22 -1.76 5.92 13.42
C ILE A 22 -2.04 6.87 14.56
N ILE A 23 -3.27 7.33 14.70
CA ILE A 23 -3.72 8.18 15.78
C ILE A 23 -4.78 7.43 16.59
N PRO A 24 -4.49 7.04 17.86
CA PRO A 24 -5.49 6.47 18.74
C PRO A 24 -6.60 7.49 19.04
N LEU A 25 -7.84 7.08 18.93
CA LEU A 25 -9.00 7.90 19.24
C LEU A 25 -9.78 7.33 20.42
N ASN A 26 -10.49 8.18 21.12
CA ASN A 26 -11.39 7.82 22.21
C ASN A 26 -10.75 6.84 23.23
N ASN A 27 -9.48 7.02 23.56
CA ASN A 27 -8.70 6.12 24.43
C ASN A 27 -8.77 4.63 23.96
N ASN A 28 -8.74 4.40 22.66
CA ASN A 28 -8.91 3.08 22.03
C ASN A 28 -10.26 2.40 22.34
N LYS A 29 -11.29 3.16 22.68
CA LYS A 29 -12.63 2.65 22.92
C LYS A 29 -13.49 2.84 21.66
N PRO A 30 -13.76 1.79 20.88
CA PRO A 30 -14.59 1.88 19.69
C PRO A 30 -16.05 2.15 20.07
N ILE A 31 -16.78 2.75 19.13
CA ILE A 31 -18.21 3.08 19.32
C ILE A 31 -19.03 2.21 18.37
N PHE A 32 -19.69 1.20 18.93
CA PHE A 32 -20.63 0.33 18.22
C PHE A 32 -22.05 0.55 18.73
N SER A 33 -23.01 0.56 17.82
CA SER A 33 -24.43 0.57 18.12
C SER A 33 -24.92 -0.82 18.50
N LYS A 34 -26.12 -0.93 19.09
CA LYS A 34 -26.74 -2.23 19.38
C LYS A 34 -26.92 -3.07 18.11
N ALA A 35 -27.27 -2.44 16.98
CA ALA A 35 -27.45 -3.13 15.71
C ALA A 35 -26.16 -3.75 15.17
N ASP A 36 -25.00 -3.17 15.47
CA ASP A 36 -23.72 -3.73 15.04
C ASP A 36 -23.43 -5.10 15.66
N PHE A 37 -24.04 -5.40 16.81
CA PHE A 37 -23.88 -6.69 17.50
C PHE A 37 -24.80 -7.80 16.95
N GLU A 38 -25.72 -7.48 16.04
CA GLU A 38 -26.62 -8.44 15.39
C GLU A 38 -26.04 -9.03 14.11
N ILE A 39 -24.80 -8.65 13.75
CA ILE A 39 -24.10 -9.13 12.55
C ILE A 39 -23.80 -10.62 12.69
N ILE A 40 -24.07 -11.38 11.61
CA ILE A 40 -23.81 -12.81 11.56
C ILE A 40 -22.30 -13.04 11.46
N GLU A 41 -21.79 -13.92 12.31
CA GLU A 41 -20.37 -14.27 12.33
C GLU A 41 -19.90 -14.82 10.99
N GLY A 42 -18.81 -14.24 10.48
CA GLY A 42 -18.22 -14.63 9.20
C GLY A 42 -18.97 -14.12 7.95
N GLU A 43 -19.98 -13.26 8.11
CA GLU A 43 -20.70 -12.60 7.03
C GLU A 43 -20.44 -11.10 7.06
N PRO A 44 -19.37 -10.61 6.39
CA PRO A 44 -19.08 -9.18 6.36
C PRO A 44 -20.18 -8.40 5.64
N ILE A 45 -20.53 -7.25 6.18
CA ILE A 45 -21.40 -6.26 5.55
C ILE A 45 -20.51 -5.16 5.01
N TYR A 46 -20.52 -4.98 3.69
CA TYR A 46 -19.83 -3.87 3.02
C TYR A 46 -20.84 -2.74 2.81
N PHE A 47 -20.42 -1.53 3.16
CA PHE A 47 -21.28 -0.36 3.03
C PHE A 47 -21.44 0.01 1.56
N GLU A 48 -22.62 0.56 1.22
CA GLU A 48 -22.83 1.06 -0.13
C GLU A 48 -21.84 2.20 -0.42
N PRO A 49 -21.39 2.33 -1.68
CA PRO A 49 -20.60 3.47 -2.09
C PRO A 49 -21.30 4.79 -1.71
N ASP A 50 -20.51 5.81 -1.41
CA ASP A 50 -21.04 7.12 -1.13
C ASP A 50 -21.60 7.83 -2.40
N GLU A 51 -22.08 9.03 -2.26
CA GLU A 51 -22.65 9.84 -3.35
C GLU A 51 -21.68 10.11 -4.52
N TYR A 52 -20.39 10.02 -4.26
CA TYR A 52 -19.32 10.11 -5.28
C TYR A 52 -18.92 8.76 -5.87
N GLY A 53 -19.59 7.67 -5.51
CA GLY A 53 -19.29 6.33 -5.95
C GLY A 53 -18.02 5.73 -5.35
N ARG A 54 -17.57 6.20 -4.18
CA ARG A 54 -16.36 5.74 -3.50
C ARG A 54 -16.68 4.66 -2.47
N SER A 55 -15.71 3.78 -2.21
CA SER A 55 -15.84 2.78 -1.13
C SER A 55 -16.01 3.48 0.23
N ASN A 56 -17.02 3.07 1.00
CA ASN A 56 -17.41 3.74 2.24
C ASN A 56 -16.97 3.00 3.50
N GLY A 57 -16.77 1.69 3.41
CA GLY A 57 -16.33 0.88 4.53
C GLY A 57 -17.01 -0.47 4.62
N GLY A 58 -16.86 -1.10 5.78
CA GLY A 58 -17.50 -2.37 6.08
C GLY A 58 -17.31 -2.79 7.52
N ILE A 59 -18.10 -3.76 7.95
CA ILE A 59 -18.08 -4.32 9.29
C ILE A 59 -18.22 -5.85 9.23
N ALA A 60 -17.57 -6.55 10.14
CA ALA A 60 -17.66 -7.99 10.27
C ALA A 60 -17.58 -8.41 11.74
N LEU A 61 -18.32 -9.45 12.10
CA LEU A 61 -18.08 -10.19 13.32
C LEU A 61 -17.12 -11.35 12.99
N VAL A 62 -15.92 -11.29 13.52
CA VAL A 62 -14.84 -12.25 13.25
C VAL A 62 -14.49 -13.06 14.48
N SER A 63 -14.06 -14.29 14.24
CA SER A 63 -13.59 -15.23 15.25
C SER A 63 -12.42 -16.06 14.73
N ARG A 64 -11.90 -16.96 15.53
CA ARG A 64 -10.93 -17.96 15.08
C ARG A 64 -11.48 -18.82 13.93
N ASN A 65 -12.79 -19.11 13.94
CA ASN A 65 -13.45 -19.97 12.93
C ASN A 65 -13.65 -19.24 11.59
N THR A 66 -13.69 -17.90 11.58
CA THR A 66 -13.81 -17.12 10.34
C THR A 66 -12.50 -16.96 9.61
N MET A 67 -11.37 -17.27 10.26
CA MET A 67 -10.05 -17.16 9.64
C MET A 67 -9.84 -18.29 8.62
N PRO A 68 -9.11 -18.04 7.51
CA PRO A 68 -8.83 -19.07 6.53
C PRO A 68 -7.92 -20.16 7.12
N LEU A 69 -8.26 -21.42 6.89
CA LEU A 69 -7.41 -22.57 7.25
C LEU A 69 -6.10 -22.58 6.46
N VAL A 70 -6.16 -22.10 5.21
CA VAL A 70 -4.99 -21.99 4.32
C VAL A 70 -4.97 -20.60 3.68
N ILE A 71 -3.85 -19.91 3.83
CA ILE A 71 -3.66 -18.62 3.16
C ILE A 71 -3.37 -18.89 1.68
N LYS A 72 -4.27 -18.45 0.79
CA LYS A 72 -4.04 -18.52 -0.65
C LYS A 72 -2.88 -17.60 -1.03
N LYS A 73 -1.88 -18.14 -1.72
CA LYS A 73 -0.66 -17.41 -2.12
C LYS A 73 -0.91 -16.25 -3.09
N LYS A 74 -2.02 -16.26 -3.83
CA LYS A 74 -2.36 -15.21 -4.79
C LYS A 74 -3.87 -15.03 -4.85
N LEU A 75 -4.36 -13.91 -4.36
CA LEU A 75 -5.72 -13.46 -4.54
C LEU A 75 -5.75 -12.41 -5.66
N THR A 76 -6.72 -12.53 -6.55
CA THR A 76 -6.98 -11.51 -7.57
C THR A 76 -8.08 -10.59 -7.05
N TYR A 77 -7.84 -9.30 -7.08
CA TYR A 77 -8.78 -8.30 -6.59
C TYR A 77 -9.37 -7.51 -7.75
N PRO A 78 -10.67 -7.19 -7.70
CA PRO A 78 -11.25 -6.26 -8.64
C PRO A 78 -10.65 -4.86 -8.45
N ASN A 79 -10.78 -4.02 -9.45
CA ASN A 79 -10.45 -2.61 -9.31
C ASN A 79 -11.44 -1.95 -8.34
N PRO A 80 -10.97 -1.20 -7.33
CA PRO A 80 -11.85 -0.40 -6.49
C PRO A 80 -12.57 0.69 -7.29
N TYR A 81 -13.56 1.30 -6.69
CA TYR A 81 -14.17 2.50 -7.25
C TYR A 81 -13.11 3.59 -7.39
N GLY A 82 -13.17 4.37 -8.47
CA GLY A 82 -12.20 5.42 -8.76
C GLY A 82 -10.81 4.93 -9.27
N TRP A 83 -10.61 3.62 -9.44
CA TRP A 83 -9.33 3.08 -9.95
C TRP A 83 -9.12 3.40 -11.43
N THR A 84 -8.01 4.05 -11.74
CA THR A 84 -7.61 4.40 -13.11
C THR A 84 -6.27 3.75 -13.48
N LYS A 85 -5.97 3.67 -14.79
CA LYS A 85 -4.66 3.22 -15.29
C LYS A 85 -3.48 4.06 -14.73
N LYS A 86 -3.74 5.32 -14.38
CA LYS A 86 -2.76 6.22 -13.78
C LYS A 86 -2.24 5.69 -12.44
N LEU A 87 -3.05 4.95 -11.69
CA LEU A 87 -2.71 4.39 -10.38
C LEU A 87 -1.92 3.07 -10.49
N GLU A 88 -2.01 2.35 -11.61
CA GLU A 88 -1.42 1.01 -11.77
C GLU A 88 0.12 0.99 -11.82
N ASN A 89 0.76 2.08 -12.27
CA ASN A 89 2.16 2.04 -12.69
C ASN A 89 3.18 2.47 -11.64
N LYS A 90 2.82 2.60 -10.35
CA LYS A 90 3.67 3.40 -9.46
C LYS A 90 4.22 2.69 -8.22
N ASN A 91 3.89 1.42 -7.98
CA ASN A 91 4.23 0.74 -6.71
C ASN A 91 3.92 1.65 -5.49
N LEU A 92 2.90 2.48 -5.62
CA LEU A 92 2.45 3.43 -4.62
C LEU A 92 1.07 3.05 -4.12
N PHE A 93 0.13 2.84 -5.05
CA PHE A 93 -1.25 2.49 -4.72
C PHE A 93 -1.50 1.00 -4.89
N GLU A 94 -2.26 0.46 -3.96
CA GLU A 94 -2.68 -0.93 -3.93
C GLU A 94 -4.20 -1.04 -3.83
N ARG A 95 -4.71 -2.19 -4.25
CA ARG A 95 -6.10 -2.60 -4.04
C ARG A 95 -6.22 -3.14 -2.63
N CYS A 96 -6.46 -2.23 -1.67
CA CYS A 96 -6.51 -2.58 -0.25
C CYS A 96 -7.86 -3.16 0.14
N HIS A 97 -7.86 -4.18 0.99
CA HIS A 97 -9.12 -4.69 1.57
C HIS A 97 -9.63 -3.80 2.69
N ILE A 98 -10.95 -3.70 2.79
CA ILE A 98 -11.64 -3.16 3.96
C ILE A 98 -11.65 -4.20 5.08
N ILE A 99 -12.21 -5.37 4.80
CA ILE A 99 -12.14 -6.54 5.69
C ILE A 99 -11.17 -7.55 5.09
N ALA A 100 -10.07 -7.80 5.80
CA ALA A 100 -9.01 -8.66 5.30
C ALA A 100 -9.46 -10.12 5.13
N TYR A 101 -9.00 -10.76 4.04
CA TYR A 101 -9.20 -12.19 3.84
C TYR A 101 -8.68 -13.03 5.02
N SER A 102 -7.60 -12.58 5.65
CA SER A 102 -7.01 -13.26 6.81
C SER A 102 -7.90 -13.24 8.06
N LEU A 103 -8.96 -12.44 8.10
CA LEU A 103 -9.93 -12.34 9.19
C LEU A 103 -11.26 -13.04 8.87
N SER A 104 -11.71 -12.95 7.60
CA SER A 104 -13.07 -13.40 7.22
C SER A 104 -13.11 -14.59 6.28
N ALA A 105 -12.00 -15.00 5.66
CA ALA A 105 -11.90 -16.00 4.61
C ALA A 105 -12.87 -15.80 3.42
N ARG A 106 -13.54 -14.64 3.32
CA ARG A 106 -14.51 -14.35 2.27
C ARG A 106 -13.83 -13.95 0.97
N LYS A 107 -14.46 -14.31 -0.15
CA LYS A 107 -14.02 -13.87 -1.48
C LYS A 107 -14.11 -12.36 -1.58
N THR A 108 -13.26 -11.79 -2.40
CA THR A 108 -13.17 -10.35 -2.57
C THR A 108 -14.33 -9.84 -3.39
N ASP A 109 -15.14 -8.99 -2.78
CA ASP A 109 -16.14 -8.15 -3.42
C ASP A 109 -15.50 -6.80 -3.79
N ARG A 110 -16.00 -6.11 -4.84
CA ARG A 110 -15.54 -4.77 -5.19
C ARG A 110 -15.79 -3.76 -4.07
N LYS A 111 -16.91 -3.92 -3.34
CA LYS A 111 -17.24 -3.09 -2.16
C LYS A 111 -16.24 -3.26 -1.01
N ASN A 112 -15.50 -4.38 -1.01
CA ASN A 112 -14.45 -4.66 -0.01
C ASN A 112 -13.09 -4.06 -0.39
N ILE A 113 -12.98 -3.32 -1.48
CA ILE A 113 -11.69 -2.84 -1.98
C ILE A 113 -11.70 -1.32 -2.08
N PHE A 114 -10.60 -0.69 -1.65
CA PHE A 114 -10.39 0.75 -1.78
C PHE A 114 -8.97 1.06 -2.28
N ILE A 115 -8.73 2.34 -2.64
CA ILE A 115 -7.42 2.83 -3.08
C ILE A 115 -6.60 3.20 -1.86
N GLY A 116 -5.64 2.37 -1.49
CA GLY A 116 -4.71 2.65 -0.41
C GLY A 116 -3.27 2.70 -0.89
N THR A 117 -2.41 3.32 -0.09
CA THR A 117 -0.96 3.27 -0.33
C THR A 117 -0.38 1.93 0.11
N SER A 118 0.78 1.58 -0.44
CA SER A 118 1.50 0.37 -0.01
C SER A 118 1.85 0.41 1.48
N ASP A 119 2.23 1.58 2.03
CA ASP A 119 2.54 1.72 3.45
C ASP A 119 1.29 1.55 4.32
N LEU A 120 0.15 2.12 3.93
CA LEU A 120 -1.10 1.90 4.65
C LEU A 120 -1.44 0.41 4.69
N ASN A 121 -1.41 -0.27 3.54
CA ASN A 121 -1.80 -1.68 3.42
C ASN A 121 -0.83 -2.61 4.17
N THR A 122 0.48 -2.49 3.89
CA THR A 122 1.47 -3.50 4.32
C THR A 122 2.13 -3.20 5.67
N LYS A 123 2.01 -1.98 6.17
CA LYS A 123 2.57 -1.60 7.47
C LYS A 123 1.47 -1.30 8.48
N THR A 124 0.63 -0.29 8.19
CA THR A 124 -0.33 0.25 9.15
C THR A 124 -1.51 -0.70 9.38
N MET A 125 -2.28 -1.01 8.35
CA MET A 125 -3.42 -1.93 8.46
C MET A 125 -3.00 -3.31 8.92
N MET A 126 -1.94 -3.87 8.32
CA MET A 126 -1.41 -5.18 8.71
C MET A 126 -0.99 -5.23 10.17
N SER A 127 -0.46 -4.15 10.74
CA SER A 127 -0.12 -4.06 12.17
C SER A 127 -1.37 -4.22 13.05
N ILE A 128 -2.45 -3.51 12.70
CA ILE A 128 -3.73 -3.57 13.43
C ILE A 128 -4.39 -4.95 13.26
N GLU A 129 -4.47 -5.45 12.05
CA GLU A 129 -5.00 -6.79 11.76
C GLU A 129 -4.24 -7.90 12.51
N ASN A 130 -2.93 -7.75 12.66
CA ASN A 130 -2.12 -8.71 13.42
C ASN A 130 -2.45 -8.66 14.91
N ARG A 131 -2.79 -7.48 15.48
CA ARG A 131 -3.28 -7.37 16.86
C ARG A 131 -4.62 -8.09 17.02
N VAL A 132 -5.56 -7.88 16.10
CA VAL A 132 -6.84 -8.59 16.07
C VAL A 132 -6.62 -10.12 15.96
N LYS A 133 -5.85 -10.56 14.96
CA LYS A 133 -5.53 -11.99 14.78
C LYS A 133 -4.87 -12.63 16.00
N LYS A 134 -4.02 -11.88 16.72
CA LYS A 134 -3.40 -12.37 17.96
C LYS A 134 -4.44 -12.65 19.04
N GLN A 135 -5.45 -11.78 19.18
CA GLN A 135 -6.55 -12.01 20.12
C GLN A 135 -7.38 -13.21 19.72
N LEU A 136 -7.81 -13.32 18.45
CA LEU A 136 -8.59 -14.43 17.93
C LEU A 136 -7.89 -15.80 18.08
N LYS A 137 -6.53 -15.82 18.01
CA LYS A 137 -5.75 -17.05 18.19
C LYS A 137 -5.53 -17.44 19.65
N LYS A 138 -5.42 -16.45 20.53
CA LYS A 138 -5.08 -16.63 21.94
C LYS A 138 -6.32 -16.93 22.78
N HIS A 139 -7.45 -16.35 22.42
CA HIS A 139 -8.68 -16.41 23.19
C HIS A 139 -9.82 -16.91 22.30
N ASP A 140 -10.77 -17.61 22.88
CA ASP A 140 -12.02 -17.98 22.20
C ASP A 140 -13.00 -16.79 22.27
N VAL A 141 -12.65 -15.73 21.54
CA VAL A 141 -13.42 -14.48 21.50
C VAL A 141 -13.92 -14.19 20.11
N ARG A 142 -15.04 -13.47 20.06
CA ARG A 142 -15.56 -12.86 18.83
C ARG A 142 -15.29 -11.36 18.87
N ILE A 143 -14.89 -10.81 17.75
CA ILE A 143 -14.52 -9.39 17.64
C ILE A 143 -15.35 -8.75 16.53
N LEU A 144 -16.08 -7.69 16.85
CA LEU A 144 -16.60 -6.74 15.85
C LEU A 144 -15.41 -5.95 15.29
N TYR A 145 -15.26 -5.96 13.98
CA TYR A 145 -14.20 -5.27 13.26
C TYR A 145 -14.84 -4.39 12.18
N ARG A 146 -14.64 -3.09 12.27
CA ARG A 146 -15.18 -2.10 11.34
C ARG A 146 -14.07 -1.24 10.78
N VAL A 147 -14.12 -0.98 9.48
CA VAL A 147 -13.26 -0.02 8.81
C VAL A 147 -14.17 0.97 8.08
N THR A 148 -13.96 2.27 8.33
CA THR A 148 -14.70 3.34 7.70
C THR A 148 -13.74 4.23 6.93
N MET A 149 -14.03 4.46 5.66
CA MET A 149 -13.25 5.37 4.82
C MET A 149 -13.50 6.82 5.23
N LYS A 150 -12.45 7.65 5.15
CA LYS A 150 -12.53 9.08 5.43
C LYS A 150 -11.91 9.85 4.28
N TYR A 151 -12.76 10.59 3.58
CA TYR A 151 -12.41 11.42 2.44
C TYR A 151 -12.44 12.89 2.83
N LYS A 152 -11.64 13.70 2.16
CA LYS A 152 -11.77 15.14 2.15
C LYS A 152 -12.54 15.53 0.90
N GLU A 153 -13.69 16.16 1.07
CA GLU A 153 -14.54 16.63 -0.02
C GLU A 153 -14.79 15.51 -1.09
N ASP A 154 -14.60 15.84 -2.36
CA ASP A 154 -14.80 14.94 -3.51
C ASP A 154 -13.55 14.13 -3.92
N ASN A 155 -12.50 14.14 -3.10
CA ASN A 155 -11.27 13.38 -3.36
C ASN A 155 -11.57 11.91 -3.62
N GLN A 156 -10.98 11.32 -4.68
CA GLN A 156 -11.21 9.92 -5.04
C GLN A 156 -10.44 8.93 -4.16
N ILE A 157 -9.38 9.39 -3.51
CA ILE A 157 -8.53 8.60 -2.63
C ILE A 157 -8.81 9.03 -1.19
N PRO A 158 -9.09 8.10 -0.26
CA PRO A 158 -9.36 8.49 1.12
C PRO A 158 -8.13 9.13 1.76
N THR A 159 -8.33 10.19 2.52
CA THR A 159 -7.29 10.81 3.36
C THR A 159 -6.80 9.82 4.43
N GLY A 160 -7.68 8.99 4.92
CA GLY A 160 -7.37 7.94 5.88
C GLY A 160 -8.55 7.01 6.11
N ILE A 161 -8.36 6.09 7.03
CA ILE A 161 -9.38 5.13 7.45
C ILE A 161 -9.49 5.11 8.97
N LEU A 162 -10.69 4.96 9.47
CA LEU A 162 -10.95 4.66 10.87
C LEU A 162 -11.09 3.16 11.02
N ILE A 163 -10.27 2.56 11.88
CA ILE A 163 -10.35 1.14 12.23
C ILE A 163 -10.83 1.01 13.67
N GLU A 164 -11.92 0.30 13.84
CA GLU A 164 -12.50 -0.02 15.13
C GLU A 164 -12.62 -1.52 15.31
N ALA A 165 -12.23 -2.02 16.49
CA ALA A 165 -12.41 -3.41 16.85
C ALA A 165 -12.82 -3.52 18.32
N LYS A 166 -13.75 -4.42 18.62
CA LYS A 166 -14.20 -4.67 19.99
C LYS A 166 -14.53 -6.15 20.17
N SER A 167 -13.94 -6.77 21.18
CA SER A 167 -14.36 -8.13 21.58
C SER A 167 -15.72 -8.08 22.30
N LEU A 168 -16.52 -9.12 22.12
CA LEU A 168 -17.85 -9.19 22.73
C LEU A 168 -17.80 -9.31 24.26
N ASP A 169 -16.68 -9.73 24.82
CA ASP A 169 -16.40 -9.85 26.25
C ASP A 169 -15.74 -8.58 26.85
N ASP A 170 -15.65 -7.51 26.07
CA ASP A 170 -15.02 -6.25 26.45
C ASP A 170 -13.51 -6.31 26.82
N SER A 171 -12.85 -7.45 26.60
CA SER A 171 -11.44 -7.63 26.95
C SER A 171 -10.46 -6.98 25.98
N PHE A 172 -10.93 -6.56 24.79
CA PHE A 172 -10.10 -5.99 23.74
C PHE A 172 -10.82 -4.86 22.99
N GLY A 173 -10.09 -3.76 22.75
CA GLY A 173 -10.59 -2.61 21.99
C GLY A 173 -9.51 -1.94 21.15
N ILE A 174 -9.88 -1.49 19.95
CA ILE A 174 -9.11 -0.63 19.05
C ILE A 174 -10.03 0.43 18.52
N CYS A 175 -9.57 1.68 18.53
CA CYS A 175 -10.18 2.81 17.87
C CYS A 175 -9.07 3.70 17.36
N GLU A 176 -8.69 3.54 16.09
CA GLU A 176 -7.51 4.17 15.52
C GLU A 176 -7.80 4.75 14.15
N PHE A 177 -7.41 6.01 13.96
CA PHE A 177 -7.39 6.64 12.64
C PHE A 177 -6.03 6.40 11.99
N CYS A 178 -6.04 5.92 10.75
CA CYS A 178 -4.85 5.60 9.98
C CYS A 178 -4.81 6.46 8.73
N TYR A 179 -3.76 7.30 8.59
CA TYR A 179 -3.57 8.08 7.38
C TYR A 179 -3.20 7.22 6.18
N ASN A 180 -3.79 7.55 5.03
CA ASN A 180 -3.47 6.94 3.75
C ASN A 180 -2.28 7.65 3.11
N ILE A 181 -1.11 7.44 3.65
CA ILE A 181 0.15 8.08 3.25
C ILE A 181 1.18 7.05 2.81
N GLN A 182 2.14 7.50 2.00
CA GLN A 182 3.34 6.74 1.65
C GLN A 182 4.56 7.51 2.12
N GLU A 183 5.44 6.86 2.86
CA GLU A 183 6.67 7.47 3.35
C GLU A 183 7.52 8.03 2.20
N ASN A 184 7.96 9.28 2.33
CA ASN A 184 8.75 10.02 1.35
C ASN A 184 8.05 10.24 -0.01
N VAL A 185 6.73 10.14 -0.07
CA VAL A 185 5.93 10.46 -1.27
C VAL A 185 4.83 11.42 -0.90
N GLU A 186 4.69 12.46 -1.69
CA GLU A 186 3.56 13.37 -1.67
C GLU A 186 2.74 13.18 -2.94
N PHE A 187 1.43 13.07 -2.81
CA PHE A 187 0.52 12.87 -3.93
C PHE A 187 -0.82 13.58 -3.69
N SER A 188 -1.52 13.84 -4.78
CA SER A 188 -2.87 14.39 -4.74
C SER A 188 -3.89 13.29 -4.42
N TYR A 189 -4.73 13.49 -3.41
CA TYR A 189 -5.84 12.61 -3.08
C TYR A 189 -6.99 12.69 -4.10
N VAL A 190 -7.01 13.72 -4.95
CA VAL A 190 -8.02 13.86 -6.01
C VAL A 190 -7.89 12.73 -7.03
N ASP A 191 -6.67 12.44 -7.49
CA ASP A 191 -6.45 11.54 -8.63
C ASP A 191 -5.18 10.68 -8.55
N GLY A 192 -4.44 10.75 -7.45
CA GLY A 192 -3.19 10.02 -7.24
C GLY A 192 -1.99 10.59 -8.01
N THR A 193 -2.07 11.83 -8.52
CA THR A 193 -0.90 12.49 -9.13
C THR A 193 0.22 12.62 -8.11
N ILE A 194 1.42 12.12 -8.44
CA ILE A 194 2.59 12.26 -7.59
C ILE A 194 3.11 13.69 -7.71
N ILE A 195 3.18 14.38 -6.57
CA ILE A 195 3.73 15.73 -6.42
C ILE A 195 5.23 15.62 -6.18
N SER A 196 5.64 14.79 -5.22
CA SER A 196 7.06 14.52 -4.96
C SER A 196 7.25 13.04 -4.58
N ASP A 197 8.38 12.46 -5.02
CA ASP A 197 8.77 11.08 -4.67
C ASP A 197 10.23 11.07 -4.26
N ASN A 198 10.45 11.11 -2.94
CA ASN A 198 11.76 11.07 -2.32
C ASN A 198 12.08 9.69 -1.72
N ARG A 199 11.37 8.64 -2.14
CA ARG A 199 11.67 7.28 -1.68
C ARG A 199 13.11 6.92 -2.05
N PRO A 200 13.90 6.38 -1.10
CA PRO A 200 15.17 5.81 -1.45
C PRO A 200 14.91 4.69 -2.47
N PHE A 201 15.57 4.77 -3.60
CA PHE A 201 15.42 3.78 -4.65
C PHE A 201 15.79 2.39 -4.08
N LYS A 202 14.79 1.57 -3.82
CA LYS A 202 15.01 0.14 -3.59
C LYS A 202 15.26 -0.49 -4.95
N MET A 203 16.53 -0.60 -5.34
CA MET A 203 16.90 -1.63 -6.33
C MET A 203 16.32 -2.93 -5.78
N VAL A 204 15.40 -3.54 -6.51
CA VAL A 204 14.83 -4.83 -6.09
C VAL A 204 16.02 -5.73 -5.80
N LYS A 205 16.15 -6.27 -4.59
CA LYS A 205 17.25 -7.19 -4.20
C LYS A 205 17.49 -8.27 -5.26
N LYS A 206 16.43 -8.64 -5.99
CA LYS A 206 16.43 -9.56 -7.12
C LYS A 206 17.23 -9.03 -8.31
N THR A 207 17.17 -7.73 -8.62
CA THR A 207 17.92 -7.10 -9.71
C THR A 207 19.40 -6.94 -9.33
N ILE A 208 19.68 -6.53 -8.08
CA ILE A 208 21.06 -6.48 -7.55
C ILE A 208 21.68 -7.88 -7.55
N ASN A 209 20.99 -8.86 -6.98
CA ASN A 209 21.48 -10.24 -6.93
C ASN A 209 21.67 -10.84 -8.34
N LYS A 210 20.76 -10.52 -9.28
CA LYS A 210 20.88 -10.95 -10.69
C LYS A 210 22.09 -10.31 -11.37
N ILE A 211 22.32 -8.99 -11.15
CA ILE A 211 23.50 -8.28 -11.66
C ILE A 211 24.79 -8.83 -11.01
N LEU A 212 24.79 -9.08 -9.70
CA LEU A 212 25.95 -9.65 -9.00
C LEU A 212 26.23 -11.10 -9.43
N GLN A 213 25.20 -11.94 -9.60
CA GLN A 213 25.35 -13.30 -10.13
C GLN A 213 25.83 -13.32 -11.58
N LEU A 214 25.39 -12.36 -12.41
CA LEU A 214 25.89 -12.23 -13.78
C LEU A 214 27.35 -11.77 -13.81
N LYS A 215 27.78 -10.89 -12.89
CA LYS A 215 29.20 -10.51 -12.72
C LYS A 215 30.08 -11.69 -12.28
N GLN A 216 29.57 -12.58 -11.42
CA GLN A 216 30.30 -13.78 -10.98
C GLN A 216 30.43 -14.83 -12.08
N LYS A 217 29.41 -15.08 -12.90
CA LYS A 217 29.44 -16.01 -14.04
C LYS A 217 30.32 -15.54 -15.19
N LYS A 218 30.70 -14.26 -15.25
CA LYS A 218 31.46 -13.64 -16.35
C LYS A 218 32.97 -13.61 -16.20
N LYS A 219 33.50 -14.05 -15.07
CA LYS A 219 34.93 -14.32 -15.02
C LYS A 219 35.39 -15.44 -15.95
N GLU A 220 34.45 -16.15 -16.57
CA GLU A 220 34.74 -17.34 -17.37
C GLU A 220 34.52 -17.24 -18.89
N ASN A 221 33.71 -16.27 -19.43
CA ASN A 221 33.53 -16.18 -20.90
C ASN A 221 33.00 -14.82 -21.35
N ASP A 222 33.82 -14.13 -22.12
CA ASP A 222 33.52 -13.12 -23.14
C ASP A 222 33.89 -11.64 -22.89
N ASN A 223 34.66 -11.10 -23.86
CA ASN A 223 35.60 -9.97 -23.76
C ASN A 223 35.10 -8.57 -24.15
N THR A 224 33.80 -8.29 -24.18
CA THR A 224 33.30 -6.97 -24.55
C THR A 224 32.39 -6.35 -23.47
N THR A 225 33.02 -5.95 -22.38
CA THR A 225 32.33 -5.13 -21.37
C THR A 225 32.39 -3.65 -21.74
N THR A 226 31.31 -2.92 -21.56
CA THR A 226 31.22 -1.48 -21.82
C THR A 226 30.77 -0.78 -20.54
N ASP A 227 31.20 0.45 -20.32
CA ASP A 227 30.79 1.27 -19.20
C ASP A 227 29.45 1.91 -19.48
N TYR A 228 28.48 1.70 -18.60
CA TYR A 228 27.14 2.24 -18.66
C TYR A 228 26.80 3.03 -17.41
N VAL A 229 25.87 3.98 -17.57
CA VAL A 229 25.19 4.66 -16.46
C VAL A 229 23.74 4.24 -16.48
N ILE A 230 23.26 3.71 -15.38
CA ILE A 230 21.85 3.34 -15.18
C ILE A 230 21.12 4.51 -14.51
N ASN A 231 20.11 5.05 -15.18
CA ASN A 231 19.17 5.99 -14.57
C ASN A 231 18.09 5.20 -13.82
N ARG A 232 18.19 5.21 -12.51
CA ARG A 232 17.31 4.46 -11.62
C ARG A 232 15.90 5.05 -11.47
N LYS A 233 15.64 6.25 -12.00
CA LYS A 233 14.29 6.85 -12.02
C LYS A 233 13.35 6.18 -13.02
N ASN A 234 13.88 5.74 -14.16
CA ASN A 234 13.09 5.20 -15.26
C ASN A 234 13.57 3.84 -15.77
N ASN A 235 14.55 3.21 -15.09
CA ASN A 235 15.17 1.94 -15.46
C ASN A 235 15.82 1.96 -16.87
N GLU A 236 16.23 3.14 -17.36
CA GLU A 236 17.01 3.26 -18.59
C GLU A 236 18.51 3.12 -18.31
N PHE A 237 19.25 2.49 -19.21
CA PHE A 237 20.71 2.52 -19.19
C PHE A 237 21.29 3.27 -20.39
N HIS A 238 22.42 3.94 -20.16
CA HIS A 238 23.06 4.87 -21.09
C HIS A 238 24.55 4.52 -21.23
N LEU A 239 25.16 4.85 -22.38
CA LEU A 239 26.60 4.76 -22.51
C LEU A 239 27.28 5.82 -21.63
N TYR A 240 28.22 5.42 -20.77
CA TYR A 240 28.91 6.32 -19.85
C TYR A 240 29.61 7.48 -20.60
N LYS A 241 30.31 7.17 -21.70
CA LYS A 241 31.07 8.14 -22.50
C LYS A 241 30.21 9.05 -23.38
N SER A 242 28.92 8.75 -23.54
CA SER A 242 28.06 9.48 -24.49
C SER A 242 27.62 10.87 -24.00
N LYS A 243 27.82 11.21 -22.72
CA LYS A 243 27.29 12.44 -22.08
C LYS A 243 25.82 12.67 -22.46
N CYS A 244 25.01 11.63 -22.44
CA CYS A 244 23.65 11.65 -22.92
C CYS A 244 22.83 12.74 -22.24
N SER A 245 22.17 13.61 -23.03
CA SER A 245 21.39 14.73 -22.51
C SER A 245 20.21 14.31 -21.63
N LYS A 246 19.74 13.06 -21.74
CA LYS A 246 18.68 12.52 -20.88
C LYS A 246 19.08 12.31 -19.43
N ILE A 247 20.40 12.26 -19.13
CA ILE A 247 20.90 12.07 -17.77
C ILE A 247 21.62 13.31 -17.20
N GLN A 248 21.85 14.35 -17.98
CA GLN A 248 22.58 15.56 -17.55
C GLN A 248 21.93 16.27 -16.36
N ASN A 249 20.59 16.25 -16.27
CA ASN A 249 19.82 16.88 -15.21
C ASN A 249 19.29 15.88 -14.16
N VAL A 250 19.80 14.64 -14.17
CA VAL A 250 19.42 13.63 -13.18
C VAL A 250 20.37 13.71 -12.00
N GLU A 251 19.82 13.86 -10.79
CA GLU A 251 20.62 13.91 -9.57
C GLU A 251 21.48 12.64 -9.43
N SER A 252 22.75 12.81 -9.03
CA SER A 252 23.74 11.71 -8.91
C SER A 252 23.26 10.53 -8.08
N LYS A 253 22.44 10.76 -7.05
CA LYS A 253 21.84 9.69 -6.22
C LYS A 253 21.00 8.68 -7.02
N TYR A 254 20.51 9.05 -8.20
CA TYR A 254 19.72 8.17 -9.08
C TYR A 254 20.55 7.55 -10.21
N LEU A 255 21.83 7.89 -10.33
CA LEU A 255 22.73 7.34 -11.33
C LEU A 255 23.60 6.24 -10.73
N LEU A 256 23.73 5.13 -11.43
CA LEU A 256 24.60 4.02 -11.05
C LEU A 256 25.53 3.69 -12.22
N GLU A 257 26.82 3.86 -12.03
CA GLU A 257 27.83 3.46 -13.00
C GLU A 257 28.10 1.95 -12.91
N THR A 258 28.23 1.31 -14.05
CA THR A 258 28.51 -0.14 -14.11
C THR A 258 29.27 -0.51 -15.39
N THR A 259 30.17 -1.45 -15.29
CA THR A 259 30.87 -2.07 -16.41
C THR A 259 30.30 -3.46 -16.66
N THR A 260 29.59 -3.66 -17.76
CA THR A 260 28.90 -4.92 -18.08
C THR A 260 28.56 -5.00 -19.58
N THR A 261 27.79 -6.00 -20.03
CA THR A 261 27.30 -6.04 -21.41
C THR A 261 25.88 -5.48 -21.51
N LYS A 262 25.53 -4.95 -22.70
CA LYS A 262 24.16 -4.54 -23.05
C LYS A 262 23.15 -5.67 -22.76
N LYS A 263 23.47 -6.89 -23.20
CA LYS A 263 22.63 -8.09 -23.00
C LYS A 263 22.34 -8.41 -21.53
N ASP A 264 23.29 -8.14 -20.64
CA ASP A 264 23.08 -8.39 -19.21
C ASP A 264 22.19 -7.33 -18.55
N LEU A 265 22.27 -6.08 -19.01
CA LEU A 265 21.37 -5.02 -18.57
C LEU A 265 19.93 -5.28 -19.04
N GLU A 266 19.74 -5.71 -20.28
CA GLU A 266 18.43 -6.10 -20.82
C GLU A 266 17.86 -7.33 -20.09
N LYS A 267 18.69 -8.33 -19.77
CA LYS A 267 18.26 -9.47 -18.92
C LYS A 267 17.90 -9.08 -17.48
N ALA A 268 18.36 -7.91 -17.03
CA ALA A 268 18.01 -7.35 -15.74
C ALA A 268 16.75 -6.45 -15.81
N ASP A 269 16.02 -6.53 -16.93
CA ASP A 269 14.81 -5.75 -17.19
C ASP A 269 15.05 -4.23 -17.28
N LEU A 270 16.28 -3.84 -17.68
CA LEU A 270 16.62 -2.45 -17.97
C LEU A 270 16.44 -2.15 -19.45
N VAL A 271 16.00 -0.96 -19.76
CA VAL A 271 15.69 -0.52 -21.11
C VAL A 271 16.86 0.31 -21.69
N PRO A 272 17.36 0.00 -22.91
CA PRO A 272 18.38 0.80 -23.51
C PRO A 272 17.85 2.20 -23.88
N CYS A 273 18.65 3.22 -23.61
CA CYS A 273 18.32 4.58 -24.02
C CYS A 273 18.31 4.70 -25.54
N ASN A 274 17.17 5.07 -26.11
CA ASN A 274 16.99 5.24 -27.56
C ASN A 274 17.78 6.39 -28.17
N LYS A 275 18.48 7.20 -27.36
CA LYS A 275 19.27 8.36 -27.81
C LYS A 275 20.76 8.08 -27.88
N CYS A 276 21.29 7.22 -27.03
CA CYS A 276 22.72 6.96 -26.97
C CYS A 276 23.10 5.46 -27.10
N ILE A 277 22.13 4.57 -27.16
CA ILE A 277 22.32 3.13 -27.38
C ILE A 277 21.48 2.77 -28.60
N ILE A 278 22.11 2.75 -29.75
CA ILE A 278 21.50 2.40 -31.05
C ILE A 278 21.76 0.90 -31.33
#